data_f19c70fa3685707b69646854173190a5
#
_entry.id   f19c70fa3685707b69646854173190a5
#
_cell.length_a   1.000
_cell.length_b   1.000
_cell.length_c   1.000
_cell.angle_alpha   90.00
_cell.angle_beta   90.00
_cell.angle_gamma   90.00
#
_symmetry.space_group_name_H-M   'P 1'
#
loop_
_entity.id
_entity.type
_entity.pdbx_description
1 polymer ?
#
loop_
_entity_poly.entity_id
_entity_poly.type
_entity_poly.pdbx_seq_one_letter_code
_entity_poly.pdbx_strand_id
1 'polypeptide(L)'
;QRQMCIRDSLSAVDARESRRIKARVEAERLPRGADPARHVKLGRGGLSDVEWLVQSMQLKHAGQIEDLRVTGTLPALRAIARHGLLPEAEVAVLEEAWLLATRIRAALLLWTGKVSDVLPTNMRDLEAVARLSGVGTTGGELEERYLRVTRLARQVFETRFYGL
;
A
#
# COMPACT_ATOMS: atom_id res chain seq x y z
N GLN A 1 36.93 1.87 -5.58
CA GLN A 1 35.55 2.11 -5.11
C GLN A 1 34.81 2.93 -6.16
N ARG A 2 34.08 2.29 -7.05
CA ARG A 2 33.16 3.00 -7.93
C ARG A 2 31.90 3.30 -7.11
N GLN A 3 31.78 4.54 -6.64
CA GLN A 3 30.52 5.11 -6.25
C GLN A 3 29.57 5.00 -7.45
N MET A 4 28.62 4.08 -7.38
CA MET A 4 27.48 4.08 -8.29
C MET A 4 26.68 5.34 -7.97
N CYS A 5 26.94 6.41 -8.71
CA CYS A 5 26.08 7.59 -8.76
C CYS A 5 24.72 7.12 -9.33
N ILE A 6 23.74 6.90 -8.48
CA ILE A 6 22.35 6.94 -8.88
C ILE A 6 22.01 8.42 -9.11
N ARG A 7 22.53 8.95 -10.20
CA ARG A 7 22.20 10.24 -10.77
C ARG A 7 21.30 9.96 -11.96
N ASP A 8 20.08 9.56 -11.74
CA ASP A 8 19.08 9.79 -12.76
C ASP A 8 17.71 9.88 -12.07
N SER A 9 17.16 11.08 -12.09
CA SER A 9 15.74 11.30 -11.95
C SER A 9 15.02 10.39 -12.94
N LEU A 10 14.01 9.63 -12.47
CA LEU A 10 13.19 8.80 -13.33
C LEU A 10 12.83 9.61 -14.58
N SER A 11 13.29 9.14 -15.73
CA SER A 11 12.90 9.75 -17.00
C SER A 11 11.39 9.58 -17.21
N ALA A 12 10.77 10.41 -18.03
CA ALA A 12 9.37 10.27 -18.38
C ALA A 12 9.08 8.88 -19.01
N VAL A 13 10.08 8.27 -19.63
CA VAL A 13 10.02 6.91 -20.20
C VAL A 13 9.94 5.88 -19.09
N ASP A 14 10.78 5.97 -18.07
CA ASP A 14 10.80 5.04 -16.93
C ASP A 14 9.51 5.14 -16.13
N ALA A 15 8.94 6.33 -15.96
CA ALA A 15 7.67 6.53 -15.30
C ALA A 15 6.50 5.88 -16.07
N ARG A 16 6.49 5.92 -17.40
CA ARG A 16 5.50 5.24 -18.24
C ARG A 16 5.64 3.72 -18.14
N GLU A 17 6.86 3.22 -18.18
CA GLU A 17 7.12 1.79 -18.08
C GLU A 17 6.73 1.26 -16.69
N SER A 18 7.03 1.98 -15.62
CA SER A 18 6.60 1.63 -14.25
C SER A 18 5.08 1.52 -14.15
N ARG A 19 4.33 2.47 -14.73
CA ARG A 19 2.86 2.43 -14.78
C ARG A 19 2.34 1.23 -15.55
N ARG A 20 2.96 0.90 -16.69
CA ARG A 20 2.62 -0.26 -17.50
C ARG A 20 2.84 -1.57 -16.76
N ILE A 21 3.99 -1.70 -16.07
CA ILE A 21 4.31 -2.87 -15.26
C ILE A 21 3.31 -3.01 -14.12
N LYS A 22 3.00 -1.93 -13.41
CA LYS A 22 2.00 -1.95 -12.31
C LYS A 22 0.63 -2.39 -12.80
N ALA A 23 0.15 -1.83 -13.92
CA ALA A 23 -1.13 -2.21 -14.50
C ALA A 23 -1.19 -3.70 -14.87
N ARG A 24 -0.09 -4.25 -15.42
CA ARG A 24 0.03 -5.68 -15.70
C ARG A 24 -0.01 -6.51 -14.41
N VAL A 25 0.72 -6.10 -13.38
CA VAL A 25 0.72 -6.78 -12.08
C VAL A 25 -0.68 -6.81 -11.46
N GLU A 26 -1.43 -5.72 -11.55
CA GLU A 26 -2.82 -5.69 -11.08
C GLU A 26 -3.72 -6.66 -11.84
N ALA A 27 -3.53 -6.79 -13.15
CA ALA A 27 -4.35 -7.68 -13.99
C ALA A 27 -3.99 -9.17 -13.84
N GLU A 28 -2.71 -9.49 -13.65
CA GLU A 28 -2.21 -10.87 -13.75
C GLU A 28 -1.98 -11.55 -12.39
N ARG A 29 -1.68 -10.79 -11.32
CA ARG A 29 -1.28 -11.38 -10.03
C ARG A 29 -2.40 -11.59 -9.04
N LEU A 30 -3.56 -10.98 -9.26
CA LEU A 30 -4.71 -11.26 -8.40
C LEU A 30 -5.14 -12.72 -8.63
N PRO A 31 -5.27 -13.55 -7.59
CA PRO A 31 -5.72 -14.94 -7.74
C PRO A 31 -7.08 -14.99 -8.46
N ARG A 32 -7.24 -15.95 -9.36
CA ARG A 32 -8.51 -16.12 -10.09
C ARG A 32 -9.66 -16.34 -9.12
N GLY A 33 -10.72 -15.54 -9.24
CA GLY A 33 -11.89 -15.57 -8.37
C GLY A 33 -11.73 -14.83 -7.05
N ALA A 34 -10.58 -14.23 -6.75
CA ALA A 34 -10.44 -13.36 -5.59
C ALA A 34 -11.14 -12.02 -5.83
N ASP A 35 -11.89 -11.56 -4.82
CA ASP A 35 -12.46 -10.22 -4.84
C ASP A 35 -11.34 -9.18 -4.63
N PRO A 36 -11.10 -8.29 -5.61
CA PRO A 36 -10.07 -7.25 -5.49
C PRO A 36 -10.31 -6.31 -4.30
N ALA A 37 -11.55 -6.11 -3.89
CA ALA A 37 -11.90 -5.26 -2.76
C ALA A 37 -11.55 -5.90 -1.41
N ARG A 38 -11.38 -7.22 -1.37
CA ARG A 38 -11.06 -7.99 -0.16
C ARG A 38 -9.62 -8.48 -0.09
N HIS A 39 -8.81 -8.24 -1.13
CA HIS A 39 -7.42 -8.70 -1.17
C HIS A 39 -6.48 -7.64 -0.60
N VAL A 40 -6.03 -7.85 0.63
CA VAL A 40 -5.31 -6.85 1.46
C VAL A 40 -3.97 -6.42 0.87
N LYS A 41 -3.30 -7.31 0.15
CA LYS A 41 -1.99 -7.01 -0.47
C LYS A 41 -2.12 -6.45 -1.89
N LEU A 42 -2.83 -7.14 -2.76
CA LEU A 42 -2.88 -6.83 -4.20
C LEU A 42 -4.16 -6.09 -4.61
N GLY A 43 -5.11 -5.95 -3.70
CA GLY A 43 -6.34 -5.21 -3.93
C GLY A 43 -6.10 -3.71 -4.09
N ARG A 44 -7.09 -3.04 -4.66
CA ARG A 44 -7.04 -1.59 -4.89
C ARG A 44 -6.93 -0.83 -3.58
N GLY A 45 -5.93 0.03 -3.45
CA GLY A 45 -5.60 0.76 -2.21
C GLY A 45 -5.00 -0.11 -1.11
N GLY A 46 -4.64 -1.36 -1.41
CA GLY A 46 -3.94 -2.26 -0.51
C GLY A 46 -2.44 -1.98 -0.41
N LEU A 47 -1.71 -2.88 0.24
CA LEU A 47 -0.28 -2.71 0.50
C LEU A 47 0.53 -2.40 -0.76
N SER A 48 0.24 -3.11 -1.86
CA SER A 48 0.98 -2.96 -3.11
C SER A 48 0.87 -1.55 -3.70
N ASP A 49 -0.29 -0.91 -3.62
CA ASP A 49 -0.47 0.45 -4.14
C ASP A 49 0.37 1.46 -3.36
N VAL A 50 0.35 1.36 -2.03
CA VAL A 50 1.17 2.22 -1.15
C VAL A 50 2.65 2.01 -1.43
N GLU A 51 3.11 0.77 -1.51
CA GLU A 51 4.51 0.42 -1.77
C GLU A 51 4.97 0.95 -3.15
N TRP A 52 4.17 0.78 -4.20
CA TRP A 52 4.51 1.28 -5.54
C TRP A 52 4.60 2.81 -5.58
N LEU A 53 3.67 3.51 -4.91
CA LEU A 53 3.72 4.97 -4.84
C LEU A 53 4.97 5.45 -4.10
N VAL A 54 5.25 4.87 -2.92
CA VAL A 54 6.44 5.20 -2.13
C VAL A 54 7.72 4.96 -2.93
N GLN A 55 7.86 3.78 -3.56
CA GLN A 55 9.02 3.44 -4.37
C GLN A 55 9.17 4.39 -5.56
N SER A 56 8.07 4.78 -6.20
CA SER A 56 8.13 5.76 -7.30
C SER A 56 8.63 7.13 -6.84
N MET A 57 8.23 7.57 -5.63
CA MET A 57 8.73 8.80 -5.02
C MET A 57 10.21 8.71 -4.64
N GLN A 58 10.63 7.58 -4.09
CA GLN A 58 12.04 7.32 -3.80
C GLN A 58 12.87 7.37 -5.09
N LEU A 59 12.45 6.70 -6.15
CA LEU A 59 13.15 6.72 -7.43
C LEU A 59 13.27 8.12 -8.04
N LYS A 60 12.26 8.97 -7.85
CA LYS A 60 12.28 10.34 -8.36
C LYS A 60 13.18 11.27 -7.55
N HIS A 61 13.21 11.13 -6.24
CA HIS A 61 13.71 12.16 -5.34
C HIS A 61 14.92 11.75 -4.49
N ALA A 62 15.19 10.43 -4.33
CA ALA A 62 16.28 9.97 -3.47
C ALA A 62 17.68 10.36 -3.96
N GLY A 63 17.83 10.74 -5.22
CA GLY A 63 19.07 11.31 -5.74
C GLY A 63 19.43 12.65 -5.09
N GLN A 64 18.41 13.43 -4.71
CA GLN A 64 18.56 14.78 -4.13
C GLN A 64 18.25 14.81 -2.63
N ILE A 65 17.42 13.87 -2.14
CA ILE A 65 16.94 13.81 -0.75
C ILE A 65 17.45 12.51 -0.13
N GLU A 66 18.46 12.64 0.72
CA GLU A 66 19.11 11.48 1.38
C GLU A 66 18.14 10.71 2.30
N ASP A 67 17.24 11.41 3.01
CA ASP A 67 16.23 10.83 3.89
C ASP A 67 15.32 9.80 3.20
N LEU A 68 15.21 9.85 1.88
CA LEU A 68 14.43 8.89 1.11
C LEU A 68 15.18 7.57 0.81
N ARG A 69 16.47 7.48 1.13
CA ARG A 69 17.29 6.28 0.93
C ARG A 69 17.10 5.28 2.06
N VAL A 70 15.86 4.96 2.36
CA VAL A 70 15.45 4.02 3.41
C VAL A 70 14.70 2.84 2.80
N THR A 71 14.76 1.69 3.44
CA THR A 71 14.16 0.44 2.92
C THR A 71 12.71 0.22 3.35
N GLY A 72 12.26 0.88 4.41
CA GLY A 72 10.92 0.68 4.95
C GLY A 72 9.88 1.65 4.36
N THR A 73 8.66 1.16 4.11
CA THR A 73 7.56 1.98 3.58
C THR A 73 7.16 3.11 4.52
N LEU A 74 6.99 2.85 5.82
CA LEU A 74 6.64 3.89 6.80
C LEU A 74 7.73 4.95 6.97
N PRO A 75 9.01 4.60 7.16
CA PRO A 75 10.08 5.58 7.18
C PRO A 75 10.13 6.44 5.92
N ALA A 76 9.92 5.85 4.75
CA ALA A 76 9.88 6.57 3.48
C ALA A 76 8.67 7.51 3.39
N LEU A 77 7.46 7.09 3.81
CA LEU A 77 6.28 7.95 3.90
C LEU A 77 6.52 9.16 4.80
N ARG A 78 7.15 8.96 5.95
CA ARG A 78 7.51 10.05 6.86
C ARG A 78 8.53 11.01 6.26
N ALA A 79 9.49 10.50 5.50
CA ALA A 79 10.43 11.34 4.77
C ALA A 79 9.71 12.15 3.66
N ILE A 80 8.81 11.52 2.91
CA ILE A 80 7.96 12.17 1.90
C ILE A 80 7.18 13.33 2.52
N ALA A 81 6.58 13.13 3.71
CA ALA A 81 5.85 14.17 4.43
C ALA A 81 6.78 15.32 4.87
N ARG A 82 7.92 15.00 5.52
CA ARG A 82 8.87 16.02 5.99
C ARG A 82 9.39 16.92 4.87
N HIS A 83 9.57 16.37 3.68
CA HIS A 83 10.05 17.14 2.53
C HIS A 83 8.93 17.73 1.65
N GLY A 84 7.66 17.64 2.09
CA GLY A 84 6.52 18.23 1.40
C GLY A 84 6.29 17.67 -0.02
N LEU A 85 6.71 16.44 -0.29
CA LEU A 85 6.55 15.81 -1.61
C LEU A 85 5.12 15.37 -1.90
N LEU A 86 4.35 15.11 -0.86
CA LEU A 86 2.90 14.91 -0.89
C LEU A 86 2.24 15.74 0.22
N PRO A 87 0.97 16.14 0.05
CA PRO A 87 0.18 16.75 1.12
C PRO A 87 0.12 15.83 2.35
N GLU A 88 0.23 16.41 3.54
CA GLU A 88 0.21 15.66 4.80
C GLU A 88 -1.03 14.78 4.95
N ALA A 89 -2.20 15.28 4.53
CA ALA A 89 -3.45 14.52 4.55
C ALA A 89 -3.39 13.26 3.67
N GLU A 90 -2.72 13.31 2.51
CA GLU A 90 -2.55 12.15 1.63
C GLU A 90 -1.57 11.14 2.22
N VAL A 91 -0.49 11.62 2.84
CA VAL A 91 0.45 10.74 3.55
C VAL A 91 -0.24 10.02 4.70
N ALA A 92 -1.07 10.71 5.48
CA ALA A 92 -1.84 10.12 6.57
C ALA A 92 -2.78 9.00 6.09
N VAL A 93 -3.46 9.21 4.95
CA VAL A 93 -4.31 8.18 4.32
C VAL A 93 -3.50 6.95 3.90
N LEU A 94 -2.34 7.14 3.27
CA LEU A 94 -1.48 6.05 2.84
C LEU A 94 -0.88 5.29 4.04
N GLU A 95 -0.48 5.99 5.10
CA GLU A 95 0.03 5.39 6.33
C GLU A 95 -1.06 4.58 7.04
N GLU A 96 -2.30 5.10 7.14
CA GLU A 96 -3.43 4.38 7.70
C GLU A 96 -3.73 3.10 6.90
N ALA A 97 -3.76 3.19 5.58
CA ALA A 97 -4.02 2.03 4.72
C ALA A 97 -2.97 0.95 4.88
N TRP A 98 -1.69 1.33 4.90
CA TRP A 98 -0.59 0.40 5.07
C TRP A 98 -0.59 -0.28 6.44
N LEU A 99 -0.80 0.49 7.51
CA LEU A 99 -0.87 -0.03 8.88
C LEU A 99 -2.08 -0.96 9.07
N LEU A 100 -3.26 -0.56 8.58
CA LEU A 100 -4.46 -1.36 8.66
C LEU A 100 -4.30 -2.70 7.95
N ALA A 101 -3.82 -2.68 6.71
CA ALA A 101 -3.57 -3.87 5.93
C ALA A 101 -2.54 -4.80 6.60
N THR A 102 -1.47 -4.25 7.16
CA THR A 102 -0.45 -5.01 7.89
C THR A 102 -1.03 -5.68 9.14
N ARG A 103 -1.86 -4.97 9.93
CA ARG A 103 -2.53 -5.52 11.12
C ARG A 103 -3.50 -6.64 10.74
N ILE A 104 -4.27 -6.46 9.69
CA ILE A 104 -5.20 -7.49 9.19
C ILE A 104 -4.44 -8.75 8.78
N ARG A 105 -3.32 -8.63 8.05
CA ARG A 105 -2.50 -9.78 7.67
C ARG A 105 -1.93 -10.53 8.87
N ALA A 106 -1.45 -9.79 9.87
CA ALA A 106 -0.97 -10.39 11.12
C ALA A 106 -2.10 -11.12 11.88
N ALA A 107 -3.29 -10.52 11.96
CA ALA A 107 -4.47 -11.12 12.57
C ALA A 107 -4.94 -12.39 11.83
N LEU A 108 -4.91 -12.38 10.49
CA LEU A 108 -5.22 -13.55 9.67
C LEU A 108 -4.25 -14.70 9.96
N LEU A 109 -2.96 -14.41 10.03
CA LEU A 109 -1.94 -15.41 10.36
C LEU A 109 -2.15 -15.99 11.75
N LEU A 110 -2.40 -15.15 12.75
CA LEU A 110 -2.67 -15.59 14.13
C LEU A 110 -3.92 -16.43 14.24
N TRP A 111 -4.98 -16.10 13.51
CA TRP A 111 -6.25 -16.82 13.55
C TRP A 111 -6.22 -18.15 12.80
N THR A 112 -5.66 -18.14 11.59
CA THR A 112 -5.71 -19.30 10.68
C THR A 112 -4.47 -20.20 10.75
N GLY A 113 -3.37 -19.73 11.33
CA GLY A 113 -2.07 -20.38 11.27
C GLY A 113 -1.43 -20.40 9.88
N LYS A 114 -2.03 -19.69 8.90
CA LYS A 114 -1.57 -19.66 7.50
C LYS A 114 -1.46 -18.24 6.99
N VAL A 115 -0.48 -17.99 6.14
CA VAL A 115 -0.37 -16.71 5.43
C VAL A 115 -1.57 -16.56 4.49
N SER A 116 -2.36 -15.51 4.70
CA SER A 116 -3.48 -15.15 3.84
C SER A 116 -3.51 -13.64 3.64
N ASP A 117 -3.85 -13.24 2.42
CA ASP A 117 -4.01 -11.83 2.04
C ASP A 117 -5.48 -11.50 1.71
N VAL A 118 -6.43 -12.36 2.05
CA VAL A 118 -7.86 -12.17 1.72
C VAL A 118 -8.67 -12.06 3.00
N LEU A 119 -9.49 -11.01 3.11
CA LEU A 119 -10.46 -10.87 4.18
C LEU A 119 -11.48 -12.00 4.14
N PRO A 120 -11.76 -12.67 5.27
CA PRO A 120 -12.76 -13.73 5.34
C PRO A 120 -14.15 -13.22 4.92
N THR A 121 -14.94 -14.09 4.30
CA THR A 121 -16.34 -13.81 3.96
C THR A 121 -17.30 -14.27 5.05
N ASN A 122 -16.91 -15.28 5.84
CA ASN A 122 -17.75 -15.73 6.94
C ASN A 122 -17.58 -14.81 8.17
N MET A 123 -18.68 -14.58 8.87
CA MET A 123 -18.75 -13.61 9.96
C MET A 123 -17.86 -14.00 11.16
N ARG A 124 -17.77 -15.29 11.48
CA ARG A 124 -16.97 -15.76 12.62
C ARG A 124 -15.49 -15.42 12.47
N ASP A 125 -14.93 -15.71 11.31
CA ASP A 125 -13.51 -15.43 11.04
C ASP A 125 -13.26 -13.93 10.91
N LEU A 126 -14.21 -13.20 10.31
CA LEU A 126 -14.11 -11.75 10.17
C LEU A 126 -14.12 -11.04 11.54
N GLU A 127 -14.98 -11.49 12.49
CA GLU A 127 -14.97 -10.98 13.86
C GLU A 127 -13.68 -11.32 14.61
N ALA A 128 -13.15 -12.53 14.45
CA ALA A 128 -11.88 -12.91 15.05
C ALA A 128 -10.74 -12.01 14.55
N VAL A 129 -10.70 -11.75 13.24
CA VAL A 129 -9.70 -10.85 12.64
C VAL A 129 -9.90 -9.40 13.12
N ALA A 130 -11.15 -8.92 13.27
CA ALA A 130 -11.45 -7.59 13.81
C ALA A 130 -10.85 -7.39 15.22
N ARG A 131 -11.09 -8.36 16.11
CA ARG A 131 -10.58 -8.32 17.49
C ARG A 131 -9.06 -8.44 17.56
N LEU A 132 -8.47 -9.38 16.82
CA LEU A 132 -7.01 -9.61 16.80
C LEU A 132 -6.25 -8.45 16.17
N SER A 133 -6.82 -7.78 15.18
CA SER A 133 -6.19 -6.60 14.56
C SER A 133 -6.35 -5.32 15.38
N GLY A 134 -7.21 -5.32 16.40
CA GLY A 134 -7.53 -4.14 17.19
C GLY A 134 -8.28 -3.05 16.42
N VAL A 135 -8.94 -3.42 15.30
CA VAL A 135 -9.62 -2.46 14.41
C VAL A 135 -11.08 -2.26 14.80
N GLY A 136 -11.71 -3.25 15.41
CA GLY A 136 -13.09 -3.22 15.85
C GLY A 136 -13.44 -4.44 16.67
N THR A 137 -14.68 -4.53 17.10
CA THR A 137 -15.22 -5.67 17.86
C THR A 137 -16.07 -6.59 16.98
N THR A 138 -16.58 -6.05 15.87
CA THR A 138 -17.42 -6.78 14.92
C THR A 138 -16.76 -6.88 13.54
N GLY A 139 -17.13 -7.93 12.80
CA GLY A 139 -16.68 -8.12 11.43
C GLY A 139 -17.12 -6.98 10.49
N GLY A 140 -18.33 -6.44 10.72
CA GLY A 140 -18.85 -5.32 9.94
C GLY A 140 -18.05 -4.04 10.12
N GLU A 141 -17.64 -3.71 11.35
CA GLU A 141 -16.77 -2.54 11.62
C GLU A 141 -15.41 -2.66 10.92
N LEU A 142 -14.82 -3.85 10.96
CA LEU A 142 -13.56 -4.11 10.25
C LEU A 142 -13.72 -3.91 8.74
N GLU A 143 -14.74 -4.54 8.16
CA GLU A 143 -14.97 -4.49 6.71
C GLU A 143 -15.27 -3.06 6.23
N GLU A 144 -16.15 -2.33 6.91
CA GLU A 144 -16.46 -0.95 6.60
C GLU A 144 -15.22 -0.05 6.65
N ARG A 145 -14.44 -0.18 7.74
CA ARG A 145 -13.22 0.61 7.89
C ARG A 145 -12.21 0.28 6.80
N TYR A 146 -12.00 -1.00 6.53
CA TYR A 146 -11.07 -1.45 5.50
C TYR A 146 -11.46 -0.90 4.11
N LEU A 147 -12.71 -1.08 3.70
CA LEU A 147 -13.19 -0.61 2.40
C LEU A 147 -13.13 0.92 2.26
N ARG A 148 -13.41 1.66 3.34
CA ARG A 148 -13.28 3.12 3.35
C ARG A 148 -11.84 3.57 3.19
N VAL A 149 -10.94 3.01 3.98
CA VAL A 149 -9.52 3.40 3.99
C VAL A 149 -8.85 3.06 2.67
N THR A 150 -9.07 1.86 2.14
CA THR A 150 -8.48 1.44 0.87
C THR A 150 -9.03 2.24 -0.32
N ARG A 151 -10.30 2.63 -0.31
CA ARG A 151 -10.86 3.52 -1.32
C ARG A 151 -10.16 4.89 -1.35
N LEU A 152 -9.92 5.48 -0.18
CA LEU A 152 -9.21 6.76 -0.07
C LEU A 152 -7.74 6.62 -0.51
N ALA A 153 -7.06 5.55 -0.07
CA ALA A 153 -5.70 5.28 -0.50
C ALA A 153 -5.58 5.06 -2.02
N ARG A 154 -6.58 4.39 -2.61
CA ARG A 154 -6.65 4.20 -4.07
C ARG A 154 -6.79 5.52 -4.82
N GLN A 155 -7.61 6.45 -4.33
CA GLN A 155 -7.75 7.78 -4.92
C GLN A 155 -6.41 8.54 -4.93
N VAL A 156 -5.70 8.53 -3.80
CA VAL A 156 -4.36 9.13 -3.72
C VAL A 156 -3.40 8.45 -4.70
N PHE A 157 -3.38 7.12 -4.73
CA PHE A 157 -2.54 6.36 -5.64
C PHE A 157 -2.83 6.69 -7.10
N GLU A 158 -4.08 6.70 -7.54
CA GLU A 158 -4.46 6.99 -8.92
C GLU A 158 -4.04 8.40 -9.33
N THR A 159 -4.30 9.38 -8.48
CA THR A 159 -3.92 10.78 -8.74
C THR A 159 -2.41 10.96 -8.80
N ARG A 160 -1.66 10.38 -7.87
CA ARG A 160 -0.21 10.63 -7.74
C ARG A 160 0.66 9.71 -8.60
N PHE A 161 0.22 8.48 -8.81
CA PHE A 161 0.99 7.49 -9.58
C PHE A 161 0.60 7.49 -11.05
N TYR A 162 -0.69 7.50 -11.38
CA TYR A 162 -1.18 7.51 -12.76
C TYR A 162 -1.41 8.92 -13.33
N GLY A 163 -1.67 9.92 -12.48
CA GLY A 163 -1.98 11.28 -12.89
C GLY A 163 -3.44 11.44 -13.35
N LEU A 164 -4.35 10.69 -12.72
CA LEU A 164 -5.80 10.70 -13.02
C LEU A 164 -6.53 11.68 -12.10
#